data_c7a62bb334c8cdfe48ad94f4f1686ebc
#
_entry.id   c7a62bb334c8cdfe48ad94f4f1686ebc
#
_cell.length_a   1.000
_cell.length_b   1.000
_cell.length_c   1.000
_cell.angle_alpha   90.00
_cell.angle_beta   90.00
_cell.angle_gamma   90.00
#
_symmetry.space_group_name_H-M   'P 1'
#
loop_
_entity.id
_entity.type
_entity.pdbx_description
1 polymer ?
#
loop_
_entity_poly.entity_id
_entity_poly.type
_entity_poly.pdbx_seq_one_letter_code
_entity_poly.pdbx_strand_id
1 'polypeptide(L)'
;MPFIDSKVTVKMSDDQKETLKSSLGQAITTMNKTESYLMVGINDGYDLFMGGKKLDKGAYVEVSVFGDVTPKACDAMTGKICDIFADVLGIPGNA
;
A
#
# COMPACT_ATOMS: atom_id res chain seq x y z
N MET A 1 -14.77 -1.35 -8.42
CA MET A 1 -13.74 -2.34 -8.14
C MET A 1 -12.50 -1.65 -7.59
N PRO A 2 -12.19 -1.80 -6.30
CA PRO A 2 -11.03 -1.13 -5.75
C PRO A 2 -9.72 -1.76 -6.22
N PHE A 3 -8.70 -0.93 -6.35
CA PHE A 3 -7.38 -1.38 -6.78
C PHE A 3 -6.33 -0.65 -5.94
N ILE A 4 -5.44 -1.41 -5.32
CA ILE A 4 -4.30 -0.87 -4.59
C ILE A 4 -3.04 -1.26 -5.34
N ASP A 5 -2.32 -0.27 -5.85
CA ASP A 5 -1.07 -0.47 -6.57
C ASP A 5 0.09 0.04 -5.73
N SER A 6 1.06 -0.83 -5.49
CA SER A 6 2.22 -0.52 -4.67
C SER A 6 3.50 -0.63 -5.49
N LYS A 7 4.32 0.41 -5.45
CA LYS A 7 5.66 0.41 -6.01
C LYS A 7 6.65 0.55 -4.86
N VAL A 8 7.47 -0.49 -4.65
CA VAL A 8 8.36 -0.56 -3.48
C VAL A 8 9.80 -0.76 -3.92
N THR A 9 10.71 -0.08 -3.25
CA THR A 9 12.13 -0.15 -3.58
C THR A 9 12.77 -1.47 -3.18
N VAL A 10 12.29 -2.08 -2.09
CA VAL A 10 12.87 -3.32 -1.59
C VAL A 10 12.35 -4.51 -2.38
N LYS A 11 13.15 -5.55 -2.50
CA LYS A 11 12.69 -6.82 -3.06
C LYS A 11 11.92 -7.59 -2.02
N MET A 12 10.81 -8.19 -2.46
CA MET A 12 9.90 -8.89 -1.56
C MET A 12 9.92 -10.37 -1.85
N SER A 13 9.94 -11.17 -0.78
CA SER A 13 9.73 -12.60 -0.88
C SER A 13 8.25 -12.88 -1.18
N ASP A 14 7.95 -14.11 -1.61
CA ASP A 14 6.57 -14.51 -1.84
C ASP A 14 5.74 -14.43 -0.56
N ASP A 15 6.34 -14.77 0.58
CA ASP A 15 5.68 -14.66 1.89
C ASP A 15 5.35 -13.21 2.23
N GLN A 16 6.26 -12.29 1.95
CA GLN A 16 6.02 -10.87 2.19
C GLN A 16 4.90 -10.34 1.28
N LYS A 17 4.86 -10.77 0.02
CA LYS A 17 3.79 -10.39 -0.90
C LYS A 17 2.44 -10.89 -0.42
N GLU A 18 2.39 -12.13 0.06
CA GLU A 18 1.16 -12.72 0.60
C GLU A 18 0.69 -11.97 1.84
N THR A 19 1.61 -11.65 2.75
CA THR A 19 1.29 -10.89 3.96
C THR A 19 0.81 -9.49 3.62
N LEU A 20 1.48 -8.81 2.68
CA LEU A 20 1.07 -7.48 2.25
C LEU A 20 -0.32 -7.50 1.63
N LYS A 21 -0.57 -8.45 0.74
CA LYS A 21 -1.88 -8.62 0.11
C LYS A 21 -2.98 -8.81 1.17
N SER A 22 -2.75 -9.69 2.12
CA SER A 22 -3.74 -9.99 3.16
C SER A 22 -3.99 -8.77 4.05
N SER A 23 -2.94 -8.06 4.42
CA SER A 23 -3.07 -6.87 5.27
C SER A 23 -3.81 -5.75 4.55
N LEU A 24 -3.53 -5.54 3.26
CA LEU A 24 -4.24 -4.55 2.46
C LEU A 24 -5.70 -4.95 2.25
N GLY A 25 -5.98 -6.25 2.10
CA GLY A 25 -7.34 -6.76 1.99
C GLY A 25 -8.17 -6.47 3.24
N GLN A 26 -7.56 -6.59 4.41
CA GLN A 26 -8.24 -6.22 5.65
C GLN A 26 -8.40 -4.70 5.76
N ALA A 27 -7.38 -3.95 5.35
CA ALA A 27 -7.40 -2.49 5.46
C ALA A 27 -8.48 -1.85 4.58
N ILE A 28 -8.81 -2.44 3.44
CA ILE A 28 -9.79 -1.85 2.53
C ILE A 28 -11.19 -1.75 3.15
N THR A 29 -11.48 -2.54 4.18
CA THR A 29 -12.75 -2.45 4.89
C THR A 29 -12.93 -1.08 5.57
N THR A 30 -11.85 -0.38 5.85
CA THR A 30 -11.88 0.99 6.38
C THR A 30 -12.61 1.95 5.43
N MET A 31 -12.62 1.65 4.14
CA MET A 31 -13.29 2.46 3.13
C MET A 31 -14.65 1.89 2.75
N ASN A 32 -15.23 1.01 3.58
CA ASN A 32 -16.50 0.33 3.34
C ASN A 32 -16.50 -0.47 2.04
N LYS A 33 -15.35 -1.05 1.70
CA LYS A 33 -15.21 -1.93 0.54
C LYS A 33 -14.87 -3.32 1.04
N THR A 34 -15.12 -4.33 0.20
CA THR A 34 -14.82 -5.71 0.55
C THR A 34 -13.58 -6.20 -0.19
N GLU A 35 -12.86 -7.11 0.45
CA GLU A 35 -11.70 -7.73 -0.19
C GLU A 35 -12.07 -8.52 -1.44
N SER A 36 -13.31 -9.01 -1.53
CA SER A 36 -13.76 -9.88 -2.63
C SER A 36 -13.54 -9.26 -4.02
N TYR A 37 -13.60 -7.94 -4.11
CA TYR A 37 -13.43 -7.24 -5.39
C TYR A 37 -12.14 -6.44 -5.46
N LEU A 38 -11.29 -6.56 -4.43
CA LEU A 38 -10.03 -5.80 -4.37
C LEU A 38 -8.99 -6.43 -5.27
N MET A 39 -8.39 -5.60 -6.12
CA MET A 39 -7.18 -5.97 -6.85
C MET A 39 -5.98 -5.34 -6.16
N VAL A 40 -4.93 -6.10 -5.97
CA VAL A 40 -3.67 -5.63 -5.38
C VAL A 40 -2.54 -5.87 -6.36
N GLY A 41 -1.88 -4.80 -6.76
CA GLY A 41 -0.68 -4.88 -7.59
C GLY A 41 0.55 -4.61 -6.73
N ILE A 42 1.59 -5.40 -6.92
CA ILE A 42 2.84 -5.25 -6.18
C ILE A 42 3.99 -5.19 -7.17
N ASN A 43 4.73 -4.09 -7.15
CA ASN A 43 5.93 -3.88 -7.95
C ASN A 43 7.10 -3.73 -6.99
N ASP A 44 7.85 -4.80 -6.77
CA ASP A 44 9.01 -4.77 -5.87
C ASP A 44 10.30 -4.47 -6.64
N GLY A 45 11.35 -4.14 -5.91
CA GLY A 45 12.62 -3.79 -6.53
C GLY A 45 12.51 -2.60 -7.48
N TYR A 46 11.64 -1.67 -7.20
CA TYR A 46 11.32 -0.54 -8.06
C TYR A 46 12.23 0.65 -7.74
N ASP A 47 12.70 1.33 -8.77
CA ASP A 47 13.54 2.51 -8.59
C ASP A 47 12.68 3.73 -8.33
N LEU A 48 12.76 4.27 -7.11
CA LEU A 48 12.05 5.49 -6.72
C LEU A 48 13.05 6.56 -6.33
N PHE A 49 12.79 7.77 -6.79
CA PHE A 49 13.61 8.94 -6.48
C PHE A 49 12.71 10.00 -5.85
N MET A 50 13.17 10.59 -4.76
CA MET A 50 12.49 11.71 -4.13
C MET A 50 13.45 12.89 -4.07
N GLY A 51 13.04 14.02 -4.66
CA GLY A 51 13.91 15.19 -4.73
C GLY A 51 15.21 14.95 -5.47
N GLY A 52 15.19 14.07 -6.46
CA GLY A 52 16.37 13.71 -7.24
C GLY A 52 17.29 12.69 -6.59
N LYS A 53 16.94 12.20 -5.40
CA LYS A 53 17.76 11.22 -4.67
C LYS A 53 17.06 9.87 -4.63
N LYS A 54 17.82 8.81 -4.86
CA LYS A 54 17.28 7.46 -4.83
C LYS A 54 16.90 7.08 -3.40
N LEU A 55 15.70 6.51 -3.25
CA LEU A 55 15.23 6.02 -1.96
C LEU A 55 15.77 4.61 -1.72
N ASP A 56 16.34 4.39 -0.55
CA ASP A 56 16.75 3.07 -0.09
C ASP A 56 15.54 2.21 0.27
N LYS A 57 14.70 2.76 1.15
CA LYS A 57 13.46 2.12 1.58
C LYS A 57 12.34 3.10 1.36
N GLY A 58 11.56 2.88 0.34
CA GLY A 58 10.44 3.73 0.03
C GLY A 58 9.35 2.99 -0.70
N ALA A 59 8.17 3.57 -0.70
CA ALA A 59 7.02 3.01 -1.40
C ALA A 59 6.13 4.13 -1.90
N TYR A 60 5.55 3.91 -3.07
CA TYR A 60 4.48 4.74 -3.60
C TYR A 60 3.25 3.87 -3.75
N VAL A 61 2.18 4.21 -3.05
CA VAL A 61 0.96 3.41 -3.01
C VAL A 61 -0.19 4.25 -3.51
N GLU A 62 -0.88 3.74 -4.52
CA GLU A 62 -2.09 4.36 -5.05
C GLU A 62 -3.28 3.49 -4.70
N VAL A 63 -4.34 4.12 -4.19
CA VAL A 63 -5.60 3.44 -3.90
C VAL A 63 -6.66 4.06 -4.79
N SER A 64 -7.22 3.25 -5.68
CA SER A 64 -8.30 3.67 -6.57
C SER A 64 -9.58 2.96 -6.15
N VAL A 65 -10.62 3.72 -5.87
CA VAL A 65 -11.92 3.16 -5.50
C VAL A 65 -12.99 3.79 -6.37
N PHE A 66 -14.04 3.02 -6.61
CA PHE A 66 -15.20 3.48 -7.35
C PHE A 66 -16.28 3.86 -6.34
N GLY A 67 -16.87 5.03 -6.52
CA GLY A 67 -17.92 5.53 -5.63
C GLY A 67 -17.40 6.55 -4.63
N ASP A 68 -18.28 6.97 -3.72
CA ASP A 68 -17.97 8.02 -2.76
C ASP A 68 -17.19 7.45 -1.57
N VAL A 69 -16.16 8.18 -1.15
CA VAL A 69 -15.43 7.91 0.08
C VAL A 69 -15.27 9.22 0.85
N THR A 70 -15.33 9.11 2.18
CA THR A 70 -15.19 10.30 3.03
C THR A 70 -13.71 10.63 3.23
N PRO A 71 -13.37 11.92 3.46
CA PRO A 71 -12.00 12.27 3.83
C PRO A 71 -11.51 11.53 5.07
N LYS A 72 -12.39 11.29 6.03
CA LYS A 72 -12.05 10.55 7.24
C LYS A 72 -11.63 9.11 6.92
N ALA A 73 -12.35 8.45 5.99
CA ALA A 73 -12.00 7.10 5.57
C ALA A 73 -10.66 7.08 4.83
N CYS A 74 -10.38 8.10 4.01
CA CYS A 74 -9.10 8.21 3.32
C CYS A 74 -7.94 8.40 4.31
N ASP A 75 -8.12 9.23 5.32
CA ASP A 75 -7.10 9.45 6.35
C ASP A 75 -6.83 8.17 7.14
N ALA A 76 -7.89 7.46 7.52
CA ALA A 76 -7.76 6.20 8.24
C ALA A 76 -7.05 5.14 7.40
N MET A 77 -7.36 5.07 6.10
CA MET A 77 -6.71 4.14 5.18
C MET A 77 -5.24 4.48 5.01
N THR A 78 -4.90 5.74 4.89
CA THR A 78 -3.51 6.19 4.78
C THR A 78 -2.69 5.74 5.99
N GLY A 79 -3.24 5.94 7.20
CA GLY A 79 -2.58 5.51 8.43
C GLY A 79 -2.36 4.00 8.46
N LYS A 80 -3.36 3.22 8.06
CA LYS A 80 -3.23 1.76 8.02
C LYS A 80 -2.18 1.31 7.00
N ILE A 81 -2.14 1.93 5.84
CA ILE A 81 -1.15 1.60 4.81
C ILE A 81 0.27 1.88 5.33
N CYS A 82 0.48 3.04 5.98
CA CYS A 82 1.78 3.36 6.56
C CYS A 82 2.20 2.31 7.59
N ASP A 83 1.30 1.90 8.47
CA ASP A 83 1.56 0.89 9.48
C ASP A 83 1.90 -0.46 8.85
N ILE A 84 1.16 -0.87 7.84
CA ILE A 84 1.39 -2.14 7.14
C ILE A 84 2.78 -2.16 6.50
N PHE A 85 3.15 -1.11 5.80
CA PHE A 85 4.45 -1.07 5.12
C PHE A 85 5.61 -1.01 6.12
N ALA A 86 5.41 -0.34 7.26
CA ALA A 86 6.41 -0.34 8.34
C ALA A 86 6.57 -1.74 8.93
N ASP A 87 5.45 -2.43 9.21
CA ASP A 87 5.47 -3.74 9.87
C ASP A 87 6.00 -4.84 8.94
N VAL A 88 5.59 -4.86 7.68
CA VAL A 88 5.93 -5.93 6.75
C VAL A 88 7.31 -5.73 6.14
N LEU A 89 7.66 -4.50 5.77
CA LEU A 89 8.85 -4.20 4.98
C LEU A 89 9.85 -3.28 5.68
N GLY A 90 9.52 -2.75 6.85
CA GLY A 90 10.39 -1.81 7.54
C GLY A 90 10.53 -0.47 6.84
N ILE A 91 9.55 -0.06 6.05
CA ILE A 91 9.58 1.22 5.33
C ILE A 91 9.06 2.31 6.26
N PRO A 92 9.84 3.37 6.52
CA PRO A 92 9.39 4.44 7.41
C PRO A 92 8.25 5.24 6.79
N GLY A 93 7.40 5.83 7.65
CA GLY A 93 6.20 6.54 7.20
C GLY A 93 6.47 7.80 6.38
N ASN A 94 7.71 8.28 6.35
CA ASN A 94 8.09 9.45 5.56
C ASN A 94 8.71 9.08 4.20
N ALA A 95 8.58 7.83 3.76
CA ALA A 95 9.22 7.36 2.52
C ALA A 95 8.25 6.56 1.60
#